data_4371ba2d655aa3b59d22a31d6fd20a9a
#
_entry.id   4371ba2d655aa3b59d22a31d6fd20a9a
#
_cell.length_a   1.000
_cell.length_b   1.000
_cell.length_c   1.000
_cell.angle_alpha   90.00
_cell.angle_beta   90.00
_cell.angle_gamma   90.00
#
_symmetry.space_group_name_H-M   'P 1'
#
loop_
_entity.id
_entity.type
_entity.pdbx_description
1 polymer ?
#
loop_
_entity_poly.entity_id
_entity_poly.type
_entity_poly.pdbx_seq_one_letter_code
_entity_poly.pdbx_strand_id
1 'polypeptide(L)'
;MAKKSFSAGATKPGILNSDGGEKLKEIQAKTQYNFQYIPKEKIVSNPKNEMYTQDGIEALKESIIINGLRHNLSVLYNSDNDTYRLVSGERRYRAISSMTDKEYNQLFPAGIPCKIEKSEITEIDEEIMLISANHDVRESSMEVKRWEVSRLKELYEAKKVKGEIKNINAEIAKQLNISERQARKYTTAEKLIPELSELLNNNGIDLNQADKFGKLDEDAQKSILTIIKKNGDIENAEFQSIKKLSEERAKEAEQYKKELDSVLKELNEKNQTLQVLEEKINQISSTKPEEPKDSDSVEEKLRYMTDAKNKAEKEKARLETNIEKMKQLQKEKEQRKTSISDSELKRISSIAKTEQALTLFENNFDTIKSN
;
A
#
# COMPACT_ATOMS: atom_id res chain seq x y z
N MET A 1 34.26 68.17 7.22
CA MET A 1 33.10 67.39 6.74
C MET A 1 33.35 66.98 5.31
N ALA A 2 33.75 65.69 5.12
CA ALA A 2 34.09 65.17 3.80
C ALA A 2 32.90 64.33 3.29
N LYS A 3 32.32 64.78 2.16
CA LYS A 3 31.27 64.04 1.45
C LYS A 3 31.90 62.88 0.69
N LYS A 4 31.56 61.63 1.07
CA LYS A 4 31.87 60.43 0.26
C LYS A 4 30.88 60.37 -0.88
N SER A 5 31.37 60.50 -2.11
CA SER A 5 30.61 60.20 -3.33
C SER A 5 30.55 58.70 -3.56
N PHE A 6 29.36 58.14 -3.64
CA PHE A 6 29.11 56.76 -4.08
C PHE A 6 29.23 56.71 -5.60
N SER A 7 30.25 56.05 -6.10
CA SER A 7 30.40 55.71 -7.51
C SER A 7 29.53 54.45 -7.77
N ALA A 8 28.50 54.59 -8.57
CA ALA A 8 27.73 53.47 -9.08
C ALA A 8 28.56 52.71 -10.11
N GLY A 9 29.11 51.57 -9.70
CA GLY A 9 29.76 50.63 -10.61
C GLY A 9 28.72 50.03 -11.56
N ALA A 10 28.84 50.39 -12.85
CA ALA A 10 28.08 49.76 -13.91
C ALA A 10 28.48 48.29 -14.01
N THR A 11 27.65 47.39 -13.49
CA THR A 11 27.74 45.96 -13.76
C THR A 11 27.43 45.76 -15.24
N LYS A 12 28.44 45.30 -16.00
CA LYS A 12 28.26 44.80 -17.36
C LYS A 12 27.15 43.75 -17.38
N PRO A 13 26.18 43.79 -18.33
CA PRO A 13 25.25 42.71 -18.49
C PRO A 13 26.01 41.45 -18.82
N GLY A 14 25.93 40.46 -17.88
CA GLY A 14 26.51 39.15 -18.12
C GLY A 14 25.88 38.54 -19.37
N ILE A 15 26.73 38.10 -20.27
CA ILE A 15 26.36 37.32 -21.45
C ILE A 15 25.63 36.07 -20.93
N LEU A 16 24.31 36.05 -21.05
CA LEU A 16 23.52 34.82 -20.89
C LEU A 16 24.02 33.87 -21.99
N ASN A 17 24.68 32.79 -21.58
CA ASN A 17 25.08 31.74 -22.49
C ASN A 17 23.85 31.31 -23.30
N SER A 18 23.99 31.04 -24.58
CA SER A 18 22.95 30.62 -25.52
C SER A 18 22.08 29.48 -24.98
N ASP A 19 22.66 28.61 -24.17
CA ASP A 19 22.00 27.47 -23.46
C ASP A 19 20.95 27.93 -22.41
N GLY A 20 21.15 29.06 -21.74
CA GLY A 20 20.18 29.64 -20.81
C GLY A 20 18.94 30.23 -21.50
N GLY A 21 19.13 30.77 -22.70
CA GLY A 21 18.04 31.30 -23.52
C GLY A 21 17.15 30.22 -24.12
N GLU A 22 17.72 29.11 -24.52
CA GLU A 22 16.96 27.94 -25.00
C GLU A 22 16.18 27.26 -23.85
N LYS A 23 16.79 27.04 -22.67
CA LYS A 23 16.10 26.54 -21.48
C LYS A 23 14.96 27.45 -21.02
N LEU A 24 15.16 28.79 -21.08
CA LEU A 24 14.09 29.76 -20.77
C LEU A 24 12.93 29.67 -21.78
N LYS A 25 13.21 29.52 -23.06
CA LYS A 25 12.21 29.33 -24.12
C LYS A 25 11.50 27.99 -23.95
N GLU A 26 12.21 26.92 -23.58
CA GLU A 26 11.66 25.61 -23.31
C GLU A 26 10.76 25.62 -22.05
N ILE A 27 11.15 26.31 -20.99
CA ILE A 27 10.35 26.53 -19.80
C ILE A 27 9.12 27.37 -20.13
N GLN A 28 9.28 28.47 -20.92
CA GLN A 28 8.16 29.29 -21.37
C GLN A 28 7.19 28.54 -22.28
N ALA A 29 7.68 27.68 -23.16
CA ALA A 29 6.85 26.83 -24.02
C ALA A 29 6.11 25.74 -23.18
N LYS A 30 6.76 25.20 -22.15
CA LYS A 30 6.13 24.25 -21.20
C LYS A 30 5.12 24.91 -20.26
N THR A 31 5.24 26.23 -20.02
CA THR A 31 4.35 27.02 -19.15
C THR A 31 3.29 27.81 -19.90
N GLN A 32 3.18 27.66 -21.22
CA GLN A 32 2.11 28.30 -21.99
C GLN A 32 0.77 27.61 -21.68
N TYR A 33 0.12 28.09 -20.64
CA TYR A 33 -1.22 27.64 -20.27
C TYR A 33 -2.22 28.17 -21.31
N ASN A 34 -2.98 27.28 -21.92
CA ASN A 34 -4.08 27.66 -22.79
C ASN A 34 -5.29 28.02 -21.90
N PHE A 35 -5.60 29.32 -21.78
CA PHE A 35 -6.78 29.81 -21.05
C PHE A 35 -7.90 30.08 -22.03
N GLN A 36 -9.10 29.58 -21.70
CA GLN A 36 -10.30 29.84 -22.46
C GLN A 36 -11.48 30.15 -21.52
N TYR A 37 -12.44 30.93 -22.02
CA TYR A 37 -13.72 31.15 -21.36
C TYR A 37 -14.70 30.11 -21.88
N ILE A 38 -15.22 29.25 -20.99
CA ILE A 38 -16.05 28.10 -21.35
C ILE A 38 -17.44 28.27 -20.74
N PRO A 39 -18.52 28.15 -21.53
CA PRO A 39 -19.89 28.15 -21.00
C PRO A 39 -20.07 27.04 -19.95
N LYS A 40 -20.84 27.32 -18.88
CA LYS A 40 -21.05 26.35 -17.77
C LYS A 40 -21.64 25.01 -18.27
N GLU A 41 -22.43 25.04 -19.33
CA GLU A 41 -23.12 23.89 -19.92
C GLU A 41 -22.15 22.89 -20.60
N LYS A 42 -20.98 23.39 -21.02
CA LYS A 42 -19.94 22.56 -21.62
C LYS A 42 -18.97 21.94 -20.61
N ILE A 43 -19.05 22.35 -19.34
CA ILE A 43 -18.19 21.82 -18.29
C ILE A 43 -18.90 20.66 -17.60
N VAL A 44 -18.18 19.54 -17.44
CA VAL A 44 -18.69 18.31 -16.82
C VAL A 44 -17.86 18.01 -15.58
N SER A 45 -18.54 17.73 -14.46
CA SER A 45 -17.92 17.27 -13.22
C SER A 45 -17.16 15.96 -13.42
N ASN A 46 -16.04 15.80 -12.68
CA ASN A 46 -15.31 14.54 -12.67
C ASN A 46 -15.91 13.60 -11.60
N PRO A 47 -16.40 12.40 -11.96
CA PRO A 47 -16.98 11.44 -11.01
C PRO A 47 -16.02 11.06 -9.88
N LYS A 48 -14.70 11.10 -10.14
CA LYS A 48 -13.65 10.76 -9.17
C LYS A 48 -13.52 11.78 -8.02
N ASN A 49 -14.28 12.89 -8.05
CA ASN A 49 -14.35 13.89 -6.97
C ASN A 49 -15.31 13.50 -5.81
N GLU A 50 -16.01 12.37 -5.89
CA GLU A 50 -16.99 11.95 -4.88
C GLU A 50 -16.40 11.76 -3.48
N MET A 51 -15.12 11.35 -3.39
CA MET A 51 -14.42 11.18 -2.11
C MET A 51 -14.17 12.48 -1.34
N TYR A 52 -14.33 13.64 -1.99
CA TYR A 52 -14.10 14.93 -1.37
C TYR A 52 -15.40 15.60 -0.98
N THR A 53 -15.50 16.05 0.27
CA THR A 53 -16.68 16.75 0.79
C THR A 53 -16.99 18.00 -0.02
N GLN A 54 -18.27 18.25 -0.24
CA GLN A 54 -18.78 19.41 -1.00
C GLN A 54 -19.38 20.49 -0.09
N ASP A 55 -18.96 20.53 1.18
CA ASP A 55 -19.48 21.47 2.17
C ASP A 55 -19.16 22.93 1.83
N GLY A 56 -20.03 23.84 2.26
CA GLY A 56 -19.81 25.28 2.12
C GLY A 56 -19.94 25.81 0.69
N ILE A 57 -20.65 25.13 -0.20
CA ILE A 57 -20.86 25.58 -1.59
C ILE A 57 -21.60 26.94 -1.64
N GLU A 58 -22.62 27.16 -0.78
CA GLU A 58 -23.36 28.41 -0.76
C GLU A 58 -22.51 29.60 -0.30
N ALA A 59 -21.73 29.44 0.78
CA ALA A 59 -20.78 30.46 1.23
C ALA A 59 -19.71 30.77 0.14
N LEU A 60 -19.26 29.76 -0.60
CA LEU A 60 -18.35 29.95 -1.71
C LEU A 60 -19.01 30.70 -2.89
N LYS A 61 -20.26 30.41 -3.19
CA LYS A 61 -21.08 31.16 -4.18
C LYS A 61 -21.16 32.64 -3.82
N GLU A 62 -21.55 32.95 -2.58
CA GLU A 62 -21.60 34.34 -2.10
C GLU A 62 -20.24 35.04 -2.22
N SER A 63 -19.16 34.34 -1.83
CA SER A 63 -17.79 34.85 -1.97
C SER A 63 -17.41 35.12 -3.43
N ILE A 64 -17.83 34.28 -4.37
CA ILE A 64 -17.57 34.49 -5.80
C ILE A 64 -18.38 35.66 -6.34
N ILE A 65 -19.64 35.83 -5.88
CA ILE A 65 -20.50 36.97 -6.27
C ILE A 65 -19.86 38.28 -5.82
N ILE A 66 -19.33 38.33 -4.60
CA ILE A 66 -18.78 39.56 -4.03
C ILE A 66 -17.37 39.87 -4.55
N ASN A 67 -16.50 38.87 -4.61
CA ASN A 67 -15.05 39.03 -4.84
C ASN A 67 -14.60 38.60 -6.22
N GLY A 68 -15.47 38.02 -7.05
CA GLY A 68 -15.11 37.38 -8.30
C GLY A 68 -14.45 36.01 -8.12
N LEU A 69 -14.17 35.34 -9.22
CA LEU A 69 -13.47 34.06 -9.24
C LEU A 69 -11.94 34.29 -9.14
N ARG A 70 -11.36 33.99 -7.97
CA ARG A 70 -9.92 34.24 -7.72
C ARG A 70 -8.99 33.25 -8.41
N HIS A 71 -9.44 32.03 -8.64
CA HIS A 71 -8.65 30.97 -9.27
C HIS A 71 -9.46 30.30 -10.37
N ASN A 72 -8.88 30.17 -11.55
CA ASN A 72 -9.51 29.53 -12.69
C ASN A 72 -9.79 28.05 -12.43
N LEU A 73 -10.73 27.49 -13.18
CA LEU A 73 -10.92 26.03 -13.22
C LEU A 73 -9.82 25.41 -14.08
N SER A 74 -9.46 24.15 -13.83
CA SER A 74 -8.65 23.34 -14.75
C SER A 74 -9.51 22.25 -15.37
N VAL A 75 -9.44 22.13 -16.70
CA VAL A 75 -10.31 21.24 -17.47
C VAL A 75 -9.52 20.49 -18.54
N LEU A 76 -9.98 19.28 -18.89
CA LEU A 76 -9.55 18.51 -20.06
C LEU A 76 -10.64 18.57 -21.13
N TYR A 77 -10.25 18.90 -22.35
CA TYR A 77 -11.16 18.89 -23.49
C TYR A 77 -11.42 17.45 -23.95
N ASN A 78 -12.68 17.09 -24.13
CA ASN A 78 -13.13 15.84 -24.72
C ASN A 78 -13.69 16.14 -26.11
N SER A 79 -12.98 15.69 -27.15
CA SER A 79 -13.36 15.90 -28.54
C SER A 79 -14.61 15.13 -28.96
N ASP A 80 -14.92 13.99 -28.30
CA ASP A 80 -16.01 13.09 -28.72
C ASP A 80 -17.38 13.69 -28.55
N ASN A 81 -17.55 14.56 -27.52
CA ASN A 81 -18.81 15.18 -27.16
C ASN A 81 -18.72 16.71 -27.02
N ASP A 82 -17.62 17.32 -27.42
CA ASP A 82 -17.36 18.77 -27.30
C ASP A 82 -17.61 19.33 -25.88
N THR A 83 -17.11 18.59 -24.88
CA THR A 83 -17.23 18.96 -23.46
C THR A 83 -15.88 19.11 -22.79
N TYR A 84 -15.86 19.71 -21.61
CA TYR A 84 -14.69 19.95 -20.81
C TYR A 84 -14.85 19.30 -19.45
N ARG A 85 -14.09 18.23 -19.18
CA ARG A 85 -14.13 17.52 -17.90
C ARG A 85 -13.24 18.23 -16.87
N LEU A 86 -13.76 18.45 -15.67
CA LEU A 86 -13.03 19.10 -14.57
C LEU A 86 -11.88 18.22 -14.06
N VAL A 87 -10.68 18.81 -14.02
CA VAL A 87 -9.50 18.29 -13.32
C VAL A 87 -9.38 18.93 -11.94
N SER A 88 -9.64 20.25 -11.83
CA SER A 88 -9.60 20.98 -10.56
C SER A 88 -10.64 22.09 -10.54
N GLY A 89 -11.18 22.34 -9.36
CA GLY A 89 -12.15 23.42 -9.12
C GLY A 89 -13.60 22.98 -9.00
N GLU A 90 -13.89 21.70 -8.69
CA GLU A 90 -15.24 21.14 -8.55
C GLU A 90 -16.15 21.99 -7.68
N ARG A 91 -15.73 22.41 -6.47
CA ARG A 91 -16.51 23.25 -5.59
C ARG A 91 -16.86 24.62 -6.21
N ARG A 92 -15.88 25.23 -6.91
CA ARG A 92 -16.09 26.51 -7.62
C ARG A 92 -17.07 26.35 -8.76
N TYR A 93 -16.95 25.27 -9.53
CA TYR A 93 -17.89 24.96 -10.59
C TYR A 93 -19.31 24.74 -10.05
N ARG A 94 -19.48 23.97 -8.97
CA ARG A 94 -20.79 23.76 -8.32
C ARG A 94 -21.38 25.05 -7.78
N ALA A 95 -20.56 25.90 -7.15
CA ALA A 95 -20.97 27.22 -6.69
C ALA A 95 -21.42 28.11 -7.85
N ILE A 96 -20.71 28.13 -8.97
CA ILE A 96 -21.11 28.87 -10.16
C ILE A 96 -22.37 28.29 -10.81
N SER A 97 -22.47 26.94 -10.88
CA SER A 97 -23.65 26.27 -11.44
C SER A 97 -24.92 26.47 -10.63
N SER A 98 -24.82 26.74 -9.33
CA SER A 98 -25.96 27.09 -8.44
C SER A 98 -26.37 28.53 -8.53
N MET A 99 -25.68 29.39 -9.28
CA MET A 99 -26.06 30.77 -9.51
C MET A 99 -27.31 30.87 -10.38
N THR A 100 -28.12 31.91 -10.13
CA THR A 100 -29.19 32.27 -11.06
C THR A 100 -28.59 32.72 -12.41
N ASP A 101 -29.36 32.63 -13.49
CA ASP A 101 -28.88 33.06 -14.81
C ASP A 101 -28.48 34.53 -14.85
N LYS A 102 -29.14 35.38 -14.05
CA LYS A 102 -28.81 36.81 -13.91
C LYS A 102 -27.43 36.98 -13.26
N GLU A 103 -27.16 36.31 -12.15
CA GLU A 103 -25.87 36.35 -11.46
C GLU A 103 -24.75 35.79 -12.35
N TYR A 104 -25.00 34.65 -13.00
CA TYR A 104 -24.03 34.02 -13.91
C TYR A 104 -23.69 34.95 -15.08
N ASN A 105 -24.68 35.45 -15.82
CA ASN A 105 -24.46 36.32 -16.97
C ASN A 105 -23.78 37.64 -16.62
N GLN A 106 -23.99 38.13 -15.41
CA GLN A 106 -23.33 39.35 -14.93
C GLN A 106 -21.83 39.13 -14.65
N LEU A 107 -21.49 37.99 -14.06
CA LEU A 107 -20.09 37.67 -13.66
C LEU A 107 -19.28 36.99 -14.74
N PHE A 108 -19.91 36.16 -15.55
CA PHE A 108 -19.29 35.33 -16.57
C PHE A 108 -19.90 35.53 -17.97
N PRO A 109 -19.98 36.77 -18.50
CA PRO A 109 -20.64 37.04 -19.81
C PRO A 109 -19.94 36.35 -20.99
N ALA A 110 -18.64 36.01 -20.86
CA ALA A 110 -17.87 35.30 -21.87
C ALA A 110 -17.71 33.81 -21.53
N GLY A 111 -18.28 33.32 -20.41
CA GLY A 111 -18.04 31.99 -19.88
C GLY A 111 -17.08 31.98 -18.68
N ILE A 112 -16.90 30.83 -18.08
CA ILE A 112 -16.03 30.60 -16.92
C ILE A 112 -14.58 30.55 -17.39
N PRO A 113 -13.64 31.29 -16.76
CA PRO A 113 -12.22 31.22 -17.11
C PRO A 113 -11.63 29.88 -16.70
N CYS A 114 -11.16 29.11 -17.66
CA CYS A 114 -10.61 27.78 -17.47
C CYS A 114 -9.20 27.68 -18.06
N LYS A 115 -8.34 26.97 -17.35
CA LYS A 115 -7.07 26.47 -17.85
C LYS A 115 -7.32 25.16 -18.56
N ILE A 116 -6.97 25.04 -19.82
CA ILE A 116 -7.06 23.78 -20.56
C ILE A 116 -5.76 22.98 -20.36
N GLU A 117 -5.89 21.81 -19.77
CA GLU A 117 -4.79 20.86 -19.65
C GLU A 117 -4.54 20.19 -21.00
N LYS A 118 -3.32 19.66 -21.21
CA LYS A 118 -2.95 19.03 -22.48
C LYS A 118 -3.81 17.77 -22.71
N SER A 119 -4.29 17.59 -23.92
CA SER A 119 -5.15 16.47 -24.31
C SER A 119 -4.46 15.09 -24.32
N GLU A 120 -3.12 15.06 -24.25
CA GLU A 120 -2.33 13.82 -24.24
C GLU A 120 -2.13 13.22 -22.83
N ILE A 121 -2.86 13.72 -21.83
CA ILE A 121 -2.78 13.21 -20.46
C ILE A 121 -3.51 11.87 -20.38
N THR A 122 -2.83 10.85 -19.86
CA THR A 122 -3.47 9.55 -19.61
C THR A 122 -4.50 9.65 -18.48
N GLU A 123 -5.48 8.73 -18.43
CA GLU A 123 -6.45 8.68 -17.33
C GLU A 123 -5.77 8.55 -15.96
N ILE A 124 -4.63 7.87 -15.90
CA ILE A 124 -3.80 7.72 -14.70
C ILE A 124 -3.24 9.09 -14.28
N ASP A 125 -2.68 9.84 -15.22
CA ASP A 125 -2.10 11.15 -14.93
C ASP A 125 -3.17 12.17 -14.54
N GLU A 126 -4.33 12.12 -15.19
CA GLU A 126 -5.49 12.95 -14.82
C GLU A 126 -5.91 12.72 -13.35
N GLU A 127 -6.00 11.46 -12.94
CA GLU A 127 -6.38 11.11 -11.57
C GLU A 127 -5.33 11.53 -10.54
N ILE A 128 -4.05 11.35 -10.87
CA ILE A 128 -2.93 11.86 -10.04
C ILE A 128 -3.02 13.38 -9.87
N MET A 129 -3.27 14.13 -10.94
CA MET A 129 -3.44 15.58 -10.89
C MET A 129 -4.63 16.00 -10.04
N LEU A 130 -5.75 15.28 -10.16
CA LEU A 130 -6.96 15.54 -9.37
C LEU A 130 -6.70 15.34 -7.87
N ILE A 131 -6.05 14.24 -7.47
CA ILE A 131 -5.70 13.96 -6.07
C ILE A 131 -4.78 15.06 -5.54
N SER A 132 -3.71 15.42 -6.29
CA SER A 132 -2.78 16.47 -5.89
C SER A 132 -3.48 17.82 -5.70
N ALA A 133 -4.30 18.22 -6.66
CA ALA A 133 -5.00 19.50 -6.61
C ALA A 133 -5.99 19.61 -5.43
N ASN A 134 -6.54 18.48 -4.96
CA ASN A 134 -7.40 18.47 -3.79
C ASN A 134 -6.59 18.44 -2.48
N HIS A 135 -5.47 17.73 -2.45
CA HIS A 135 -4.57 17.66 -1.28
C HIS A 135 -4.03 19.03 -0.88
N ASP A 136 -3.59 19.83 -1.85
CA ASP A 136 -2.97 21.16 -1.60
C ASP A 136 -3.92 22.20 -1.03
N VAL A 137 -5.23 22.04 -1.22
CA VAL A 137 -6.24 23.09 -0.93
C VAL A 137 -7.02 22.81 0.35
N ARG A 138 -6.92 21.60 0.95
CA ARG A 138 -7.81 21.17 2.05
C ARG A 138 -7.06 20.63 3.26
N GLU A 139 -7.56 20.96 4.44
CA GLU A 139 -7.33 20.13 5.63
C GLU A 139 -8.18 18.86 5.50
N SER A 140 -7.60 17.84 4.89
CA SER A 140 -8.26 16.55 4.70
C SER A 140 -8.28 15.75 5.99
N SER A 141 -9.37 15.01 6.24
CA SER A 141 -9.46 14.04 7.34
C SER A 141 -8.38 12.97 7.20
N MET A 142 -8.11 12.22 8.27
CA MET A 142 -7.17 11.09 8.23
C MET A 142 -7.60 10.04 7.20
N GLU A 143 -8.90 9.78 7.10
CA GLU A 143 -9.48 8.86 6.13
C GLU A 143 -9.18 9.28 4.69
N VAL A 144 -9.42 10.55 4.34
CA VAL A 144 -9.14 11.08 2.99
C VAL A 144 -7.64 11.01 2.68
N LYS A 145 -6.75 11.40 3.62
CA LYS A 145 -5.30 11.30 3.42
C LYS A 145 -4.82 9.87 3.18
N ARG A 146 -5.39 8.90 3.88
CA ARG A 146 -5.10 7.48 3.67
C ARG A 146 -5.58 7.02 2.30
N TRP A 147 -6.80 7.38 1.93
CA TRP A 147 -7.35 7.06 0.61
C TRP A 147 -6.49 7.66 -0.52
N GLU A 148 -6.08 8.93 -0.40
CA GLU A 148 -5.20 9.59 -1.38
C GLU A 148 -3.88 8.81 -1.58
N VAL A 149 -3.21 8.42 -0.49
CA VAL A 149 -1.96 7.65 -0.54
C VAL A 149 -2.18 6.26 -1.14
N SER A 150 -3.25 5.56 -0.74
CA SER A 150 -3.61 4.25 -1.27
C SER A 150 -3.88 4.32 -2.76
N ARG A 151 -4.68 5.29 -3.18
CA ARG A 151 -5.04 5.45 -4.58
C ARG A 151 -3.84 5.83 -5.45
N LEU A 152 -3.00 6.76 -4.99
CA LEU A 152 -1.75 7.10 -5.67
C LEU A 152 -0.81 5.90 -5.78
N LYS A 153 -0.75 5.05 -4.76
CA LYS A 153 0.05 3.82 -4.81
C LYS A 153 -0.41 2.91 -5.94
N GLU A 154 -1.71 2.63 -6.07
CA GLU A 154 -2.26 1.82 -7.16
C GLU A 154 -1.92 2.42 -8.55
N LEU A 155 -2.12 3.73 -8.70
CA LEU A 155 -1.82 4.44 -9.95
C LEU A 155 -0.32 4.38 -10.30
N TYR A 156 0.55 4.56 -9.32
CA TYR A 156 1.99 4.45 -9.53
C TYR A 156 2.48 3.01 -9.69
N GLU A 157 1.81 2.01 -9.12
CA GLU A 157 2.08 0.60 -9.41
C GLU A 157 1.83 0.30 -10.89
N ALA A 158 0.72 0.79 -11.46
CA ALA A 158 0.45 0.66 -12.89
C ALA A 158 1.51 1.34 -13.77
N LYS A 159 2.01 2.52 -13.39
CA LYS A 159 3.12 3.22 -14.07
C LYS A 159 4.46 2.50 -13.91
N LYS A 160 4.72 1.90 -12.76
CA LYS A 160 5.93 1.11 -12.51
C LYS A 160 6.01 -0.13 -13.40
N VAL A 161 4.91 -0.82 -13.63
CA VAL A 161 4.84 -1.96 -14.56
C VAL A 161 5.22 -1.53 -15.99
N LYS A 162 4.91 -0.29 -16.38
CA LYS A 162 5.32 0.30 -17.67
C LYS A 162 6.78 0.79 -17.68
N GLY A 163 7.51 0.70 -16.57
CA GLY A 163 8.90 1.16 -16.45
C GLY A 163 9.06 2.68 -16.29
N GLU A 164 7.98 3.43 -16.09
CA GLU A 164 7.99 4.89 -16.01
C GLU A 164 8.56 5.41 -14.68
N ILE A 165 8.45 4.62 -13.58
CA ILE A 165 8.90 5.00 -12.24
C ILE A 165 9.67 3.88 -11.54
N LYS A 166 10.56 4.26 -10.59
CA LYS A 166 11.37 3.32 -9.81
C LYS A 166 10.91 3.18 -8.35
N ASN A 167 10.54 4.28 -7.71
CA ASN A 167 10.20 4.33 -6.28
C ASN A 167 8.83 4.98 -6.07
N ILE A 168 7.83 4.15 -5.81
CA ILE A 168 6.43 4.58 -5.61
C ILE A 168 6.31 5.54 -4.42
N ASN A 169 6.95 5.26 -3.28
CA ASN A 169 6.84 6.12 -2.11
C ASN A 169 7.48 7.49 -2.32
N ALA A 170 8.54 7.59 -3.13
CA ALA A 170 9.15 8.85 -3.50
C ALA A 170 8.21 9.69 -4.39
N GLU A 171 7.52 9.05 -5.35
CA GLU A 171 6.54 9.74 -6.19
C GLU A 171 5.33 10.22 -5.39
N ILE A 172 4.78 9.38 -4.51
CA ILE A 172 3.69 9.77 -3.59
C ILE A 172 4.14 10.96 -2.72
N ALA A 173 5.32 10.86 -2.12
CA ALA A 173 5.86 11.92 -1.26
C ALA A 173 5.99 13.26 -1.99
N LYS A 174 6.50 13.22 -3.22
CA LYS A 174 6.59 14.39 -4.10
C LYS A 174 5.23 14.95 -4.46
N GLN A 175 4.27 14.08 -4.80
CA GLN A 175 2.95 14.48 -5.27
C GLN A 175 2.11 15.12 -4.16
N LEU A 176 2.21 14.60 -2.93
CA LEU A 176 1.47 15.11 -1.77
C LEU A 176 2.30 16.07 -0.88
N ASN A 177 3.49 16.48 -1.32
CA ASN A 177 4.39 17.35 -0.55
C ASN A 177 4.62 16.88 0.91
N ILE A 178 4.76 15.56 1.09
CA ILE A 178 5.04 14.91 2.36
C ILE A 178 6.40 14.21 2.32
N SER A 179 6.93 13.79 3.47
CA SER A 179 8.17 12.98 3.48
C SER A 179 7.89 11.54 3.00
N GLU A 180 8.89 10.90 2.37
CA GLU A 180 8.80 9.47 2.04
C GLU A 180 8.51 8.59 3.26
N ARG A 181 9.03 8.98 4.43
CA ARG A 181 8.76 8.30 5.70
C ARG A 181 7.28 8.36 6.04
N GLN A 182 6.65 9.49 5.80
CA GLN A 182 5.21 9.67 6.05
C GLN A 182 4.37 8.90 5.04
N ALA A 183 4.73 8.91 3.74
CA ALA A 183 4.10 8.09 2.71
C ALA A 183 4.14 6.60 3.07
N ARG A 184 5.29 6.08 3.54
CA ARG A 184 5.42 4.69 4.01
C ARG A 184 4.52 4.37 5.19
N LYS A 185 4.35 5.29 6.15
CA LYS A 185 3.45 5.07 7.30
C LYS A 185 2.00 4.92 6.87
N TYR A 186 1.52 5.77 5.95
CA TYR A 186 0.18 5.63 5.38
C TYR A 186 0.02 4.29 4.66
N THR A 187 0.98 3.91 3.83
CA THR A 187 0.97 2.60 3.13
C THR A 187 0.96 1.42 4.11
N THR A 188 1.67 1.53 5.23
CA THR A 188 1.66 0.48 6.26
C THR A 188 0.33 0.45 7.01
N ALA A 189 -0.27 1.61 7.28
CA ALA A 189 -1.56 1.73 7.96
C ALA A 189 -2.73 1.09 7.17
N GLU A 190 -2.59 0.85 5.86
CA GLU A 190 -3.57 0.09 5.07
C GLU A 190 -3.67 -1.39 5.47
N LYS A 191 -2.63 -1.92 6.12
CA LYS A 191 -2.59 -3.30 6.60
C LYS A 191 -3.25 -3.48 7.97
N LEU A 192 -3.83 -2.42 8.53
CA LEU A 192 -4.56 -2.50 9.78
C LEU A 192 -5.88 -3.27 9.60
N ILE A 193 -6.25 -4.01 10.64
CA ILE A 193 -7.61 -4.57 10.73
C ILE A 193 -8.64 -3.42 10.75
N PRO A 194 -9.89 -3.66 10.28
CA PRO A 194 -10.89 -2.61 10.14
C PRO A 194 -11.08 -1.76 11.39
N GLU A 195 -11.12 -2.38 12.57
CA GLU A 195 -11.37 -1.70 13.83
C GLU A 195 -10.23 -0.76 14.26
N LEU A 196 -8.96 -1.15 14.02
CA LEU A 196 -7.80 -0.27 14.24
C LEU A 196 -7.73 0.85 13.19
N SER A 197 -8.18 0.55 11.97
CA SER A 197 -8.32 1.53 10.90
C SER A 197 -9.34 2.62 11.26
N GLU A 198 -10.47 2.21 11.85
CA GLU A 198 -11.49 3.13 12.36
C GLU A 198 -10.97 3.99 13.53
N LEU A 199 -10.22 3.39 14.46
CA LEU A 199 -9.57 4.15 15.53
C LEU A 199 -8.59 5.20 14.98
N LEU A 200 -7.85 4.88 13.92
CA LEU A 200 -6.96 5.85 13.27
C LEU A 200 -7.76 6.99 12.62
N ASN A 201 -8.86 6.70 11.94
CA ASN A 201 -9.70 7.71 11.31
C ASN A 201 -10.34 8.66 12.34
N ASN A 202 -10.68 8.13 13.52
CA ASN A 202 -11.29 8.86 14.63
C ASN A 202 -10.25 9.47 15.60
N ASN A 203 -8.97 9.49 15.25
CA ASN A 203 -7.85 9.95 16.09
C ASN A 203 -7.72 9.22 17.44
N GLY A 204 -8.26 8.00 17.57
CA GLY A 204 -8.07 7.13 18.73
C GLY A 204 -6.66 6.53 18.80
N ILE A 205 -5.97 6.44 17.66
CA ILE A 205 -4.53 6.12 17.56
C ILE A 205 -3.87 7.09 16.59
N ASP A 206 -2.55 7.31 16.76
CA ASP A 206 -1.80 8.16 15.84
C ASP A 206 -1.20 7.37 14.65
N LEU A 207 -0.69 8.09 13.64
CA LEU A 207 -0.08 7.48 12.45
C LEU A 207 1.21 6.69 12.78
N ASN A 208 1.91 6.99 13.89
CA ASN A 208 3.09 6.24 14.29
C ASN A 208 2.69 4.92 14.94
N GLN A 209 1.63 4.92 15.73
CA GLN A 209 1.02 3.69 16.26
C GLN A 209 0.49 2.82 15.13
N ALA A 210 -0.23 3.41 14.17
CA ALA A 210 -0.72 2.73 12.98
C ALA A 210 0.40 2.07 12.15
N ASP A 211 1.53 2.76 11.93
CA ASP A 211 2.72 2.20 11.27
C ASP A 211 3.35 1.04 12.04
N LYS A 212 3.35 1.09 13.38
CA LYS A 212 3.84 -0.01 14.20
C LYS A 212 2.91 -1.22 14.13
N PHE A 213 1.60 -1.00 14.26
CA PHE A 213 0.59 -2.06 14.31
C PHE A 213 0.41 -2.73 12.95
N GLY A 214 0.40 -1.97 11.84
CA GLY A 214 0.26 -2.49 10.49
C GLY A 214 1.45 -3.36 10.00
N LYS A 215 2.53 -3.46 10.77
CA LYS A 215 3.66 -4.38 10.53
C LYS A 215 3.46 -5.74 11.18
N LEU A 216 2.47 -5.88 12.03
CA LEU A 216 2.17 -7.10 12.75
C LEU A 216 1.11 -7.92 12.01
N ASP A 217 1.04 -9.21 12.34
CA ASP A 217 -0.03 -10.07 11.86
C ASP A 217 -1.40 -9.68 12.46
N GLU A 218 -2.46 -10.19 11.86
CA GLU A 218 -3.85 -9.87 12.25
C GLU A 218 -4.15 -10.23 13.71
N ASP A 219 -3.59 -11.34 14.21
CA ASP A 219 -3.85 -11.80 15.57
C ASP A 219 -3.16 -10.91 16.62
N ALA A 220 -1.95 -10.45 16.32
CA ALA A 220 -1.27 -9.46 17.15
C ALA A 220 -2.02 -8.11 17.14
N GLN A 221 -2.57 -7.70 16.00
CA GLN A 221 -3.39 -6.51 15.89
C GLN A 221 -4.69 -6.62 16.71
N LYS A 222 -5.37 -7.78 16.70
CA LYS A 222 -6.57 -8.06 17.55
C LYS A 222 -6.24 -7.99 19.03
N SER A 223 -5.05 -8.46 19.42
CA SER A 223 -4.59 -8.40 20.80
C SER A 223 -4.34 -6.96 21.24
N ILE A 224 -3.72 -6.15 20.40
CA ILE A 224 -3.53 -4.72 20.63
C ILE A 224 -4.87 -4.02 20.77
N LEU A 225 -5.82 -4.29 19.87
CA LEU A 225 -7.18 -3.74 19.94
C LEU A 225 -7.87 -4.06 21.26
N THR A 226 -7.73 -5.29 21.76
CA THR A 226 -8.30 -5.72 23.04
C THR A 226 -7.73 -4.91 24.21
N ILE A 227 -6.41 -4.64 24.21
CA ILE A 227 -5.74 -3.83 25.22
C ILE A 227 -6.19 -2.37 25.13
N ILE A 228 -6.23 -1.79 23.92
CA ILE A 228 -6.69 -0.41 23.71
C ILE A 228 -8.14 -0.24 24.19
N LYS A 229 -9.03 -1.17 23.84
CA LYS A 229 -10.43 -1.14 24.30
C LYS A 229 -10.57 -1.20 25.83
N LYS A 230 -9.63 -1.88 26.49
CA LYS A 230 -9.66 -2.03 27.96
C LYS A 230 -9.00 -0.85 28.70
N ASN A 231 -7.88 -0.37 28.20
CA ASN A 231 -7.03 0.59 28.90
C ASN A 231 -7.06 2.01 28.27
N GLY A 232 -7.69 2.18 27.10
CA GLY A 232 -7.70 3.44 26.34
C GLY A 232 -6.48 3.62 25.45
N ASP A 233 -5.35 3.01 25.76
CA ASP A 233 -4.10 3.04 24.98
C ASP A 233 -3.31 1.75 25.25
N ILE A 234 -2.19 1.56 24.53
CA ILE A 234 -1.25 0.46 24.73
C ILE A 234 0.11 0.97 25.16
N GLU A 235 0.64 0.45 26.26
CA GLU A 235 1.99 0.75 26.72
C GLU A 235 3.06 0.14 25.79
N ASN A 236 4.23 0.79 25.71
CA ASN A 236 5.31 0.31 24.84
C ASN A 236 5.78 -1.09 25.23
N ALA A 237 5.82 -1.43 26.52
CA ALA A 237 6.20 -2.75 27.01
C ALA A 237 5.20 -3.85 26.55
N GLU A 238 3.90 -3.57 26.63
CA GLU A 238 2.85 -4.49 26.14
C GLU A 238 2.98 -4.69 24.63
N PHE A 239 3.20 -3.60 23.88
CA PHE A 239 3.42 -3.67 22.44
C PHE A 239 4.64 -4.52 22.08
N GLN A 240 5.79 -4.34 22.75
CA GLN A 240 7.01 -5.12 22.50
C GLN A 240 6.81 -6.60 22.81
N SER A 241 6.07 -6.93 23.87
CA SER A 241 5.75 -8.33 24.22
C SER A 241 4.88 -9.00 23.17
N ILE A 242 3.86 -8.32 22.65
CA ILE A 242 3.02 -8.81 21.56
C ILE A 242 3.83 -8.99 20.28
N LYS A 243 4.65 -8.01 19.95
CA LYS A 243 5.53 -8.04 18.75
C LYS A 243 6.47 -9.25 18.81
N LYS A 244 7.14 -9.48 19.95
CA LYS A 244 8.04 -10.62 20.14
C LYS A 244 7.30 -11.95 19.97
N LEU A 245 6.11 -12.08 20.54
CA LEU A 245 5.29 -13.28 20.40
C LEU A 245 4.87 -13.52 18.93
N SER A 246 4.48 -12.47 18.21
CA SER A 246 4.16 -12.57 16.77
C SER A 246 5.37 -13.00 15.94
N GLU A 247 6.57 -12.44 16.18
CA GLU A 247 7.80 -12.83 15.50
C GLU A 247 8.23 -14.28 15.80
N GLU A 248 8.05 -14.77 17.03
CA GLU A 248 8.32 -16.16 17.40
C GLU A 248 7.37 -17.11 16.69
N ARG A 249 6.07 -16.80 16.66
CA ARG A 249 5.06 -17.59 15.93
C ARG A 249 5.34 -17.62 14.42
N ALA A 250 5.74 -16.49 13.84
CA ALA A 250 6.09 -16.43 12.42
C ALA A 250 7.31 -17.31 12.08
N LYS A 251 8.34 -17.33 12.94
CA LYS A 251 9.51 -18.22 12.77
C LYS A 251 9.13 -19.70 12.86
N GLU A 252 8.31 -20.05 13.84
CA GLU A 252 7.82 -21.42 13.97
C GLU A 252 7.01 -21.85 12.73
N ALA A 253 6.11 -21.01 12.25
CA ALA A 253 5.31 -21.30 11.06
C ALA A 253 6.20 -21.49 9.81
N GLU A 254 7.25 -20.69 9.65
CA GLU A 254 8.20 -20.84 8.55
C GLU A 254 9.01 -22.13 8.64
N GLN A 255 9.41 -22.55 9.85
CA GLN A 255 10.08 -23.82 10.06
C GLN A 255 9.20 -25.00 9.67
N TYR A 256 7.95 -25.03 10.13
CA TYR A 256 6.99 -26.08 9.75
C TYR A 256 6.73 -26.12 8.24
N LYS A 257 6.66 -24.96 7.59
CA LYS A 257 6.51 -24.89 6.13
C LYS A 257 7.70 -25.57 5.42
N LYS A 258 8.92 -25.25 5.83
CA LYS A 258 10.13 -25.87 5.27
C LYS A 258 10.17 -27.39 5.49
N GLU A 259 9.77 -27.86 6.68
CA GLU A 259 9.68 -29.28 6.98
C GLU A 259 8.63 -29.97 6.10
N LEU A 260 7.45 -29.36 5.94
CA LEU A 260 6.40 -29.87 5.07
C LEU A 260 6.85 -29.96 3.61
N ASP A 261 7.49 -28.91 3.10
CA ASP A 261 8.00 -28.87 1.72
C ASP A 261 9.06 -29.97 1.49
N SER A 262 9.91 -30.25 2.50
CA SER A 262 10.92 -31.34 2.39
C SER A 262 10.26 -32.71 2.34
N VAL A 263 9.22 -32.96 3.16
CA VAL A 263 8.51 -34.25 3.17
C VAL A 263 7.68 -34.44 1.90
N LEU A 264 7.09 -33.36 1.36
CA LEU A 264 6.39 -33.41 0.06
C LEU A 264 7.35 -33.76 -1.09
N LYS A 265 8.56 -33.21 -1.07
CA LYS A 265 9.58 -33.54 -2.06
C LYS A 265 9.96 -35.02 -1.99
N GLU A 266 10.19 -35.53 -0.78
CA GLU A 266 10.49 -36.96 -0.58
C GLU A 266 9.34 -37.86 -1.07
N LEU A 267 8.09 -37.50 -0.80
CA LEU A 267 6.91 -38.20 -1.30
C LEU A 267 6.89 -38.26 -2.84
N ASN A 268 7.19 -37.15 -3.50
CA ASN A 268 7.22 -37.09 -4.96
C ASN A 268 8.32 -37.97 -5.54
N GLU A 269 9.52 -38.01 -4.93
CA GLU A 269 10.60 -38.90 -5.33
C GLU A 269 10.21 -40.40 -5.19
N LYS A 270 9.49 -40.75 -4.10
CA LYS A 270 8.98 -42.12 -3.91
C LYS A 270 7.88 -42.47 -4.91
N ASN A 271 6.98 -41.56 -5.23
CA ASN A 271 5.95 -41.78 -6.26
C ASN A 271 6.59 -42.04 -7.64
N GLN A 272 7.63 -41.28 -8.03
CA GLN A 272 8.35 -41.52 -9.26
C GLN A 272 9.04 -42.90 -9.27
N THR A 273 9.63 -43.26 -8.14
CA THR A 273 10.28 -44.61 -8.00
C THR A 273 9.25 -45.72 -8.14
N LEU A 274 8.07 -45.58 -7.53
CA LEU A 274 6.98 -46.55 -7.66
C LEU A 274 6.52 -46.69 -9.11
N GLN A 275 6.33 -45.58 -9.80
CA GLN A 275 5.92 -45.58 -11.20
C GLN A 275 6.94 -46.35 -12.09
N VAL A 276 8.25 -46.09 -11.92
CA VAL A 276 9.29 -46.78 -12.64
C VAL A 276 9.33 -48.28 -12.32
N LEU A 277 9.06 -48.65 -11.07
CA LEU A 277 9.00 -50.09 -10.67
C LEU A 277 7.80 -50.79 -11.27
N GLU A 278 6.64 -50.15 -11.30
CA GLU A 278 5.42 -50.66 -11.93
C GLU A 278 5.58 -50.85 -13.43
N GLU A 279 6.19 -49.91 -14.14
CA GLU A 279 6.48 -50.02 -15.55
C GLU A 279 7.41 -51.21 -15.83
N LYS A 280 8.47 -51.39 -15.02
CA LYS A 280 9.39 -52.53 -15.17
C LYS A 280 8.72 -53.87 -14.88
N ILE A 281 7.87 -53.96 -13.84
CA ILE A 281 7.10 -55.17 -13.53
C ILE A 281 6.18 -55.53 -14.68
N ASN A 282 5.50 -54.53 -15.27
CA ASN A 282 4.60 -54.74 -16.41
C ASN A 282 5.36 -55.18 -17.66
N GLN A 283 6.55 -54.64 -17.93
CA GLN A 283 7.40 -55.04 -19.04
C GLN A 283 7.87 -56.54 -18.91
N ILE A 284 8.28 -56.92 -17.71
CA ILE A 284 8.72 -58.31 -17.45
C ILE A 284 7.53 -59.28 -17.54
N SER A 285 6.36 -58.90 -17.04
CA SER A 285 5.14 -59.72 -17.05
C SER A 285 4.56 -59.88 -18.46
N SER A 286 4.79 -58.93 -19.36
CA SER A 286 4.29 -58.96 -20.75
C SER A 286 5.19 -59.66 -21.73
N THR A 287 6.46 -59.93 -21.41
CA THR A 287 7.34 -60.73 -22.20
C THR A 287 6.97 -62.22 -22.03
N LYS A 288 6.26 -62.81 -23.01
CA LYS A 288 6.06 -64.27 -23.09
C LYS A 288 7.41 -64.95 -23.21
N PRO A 289 7.69 -66.01 -22.43
CA PRO A 289 8.93 -66.80 -22.61
C PRO A 289 8.83 -67.61 -23.90
N GLU A 290 9.63 -67.29 -24.88
CA GLU A 290 9.98 -68.19 -25.94
C GLU A 290 11.15 -69.09 -25.38
N GLU A 291 10.83 -70.34 -25.06
CA GLU A 291 11.66 -71.47 -24.62
C GLU A 291 12.33 -71.44 -23.23
N PRO A 292 12.35 -72.59 -22.54
CA PRO A 292 12.69 -72.72 -21.12
C PRO A 292 14.17 -72.88 -20.84
N LYS A 293 14.95 -71.85 -20.82
CA LYS A 293 16.32 -71.90 -20.28
C LYS A 293 16.69 -70.84 -19.21
N ASP A 294 15.81 -69.90 -18.92
CA ASP A 294 16.10 -68.87 -17.93
C ASP A 294 14.88 -68.46 -17.05
N SER A 295 13.92 -69.36 -16.84
CA SER A 295 12.72 -69.07 -16.04
C SER A 295 13.01 -68.62 -14.59
N ASP A 296 14.01 -69.27 -13.98
CA ASP A 296 14.39 -68.99 -12.57
C ASP A 296 14.98 -67.56 -12.42
N SER A 297 15.73 -67.12 -13.40
CA SER A 297 16.31 -65.75 -13.41
C SER A 297 15.21 -64.64 -13.56
N VAL A 298 14.14 -64.91 -14.30
CA VAL A 298 13.02 -63.96 -14.51
C VAL A 298 12.11 -63.90 -13.26
N GLU A 299 11.81 -65.07 -12.66
CA GLU A 299 11.06 -65.15 -11.42
C GLU A 299 11.78 -64.47 -10.27
N GLU A 300 13.08 -64.65 -10.13
CA GLU A 300 13.88 -64.01 -9.09
C GLU A 300 13.94 -62.49 -9.26
N LYS A 301 14.09 -61.99 -10.48
CA LYS A 301 13.99 -60.54 -10.78
C LYS A 301 12.61 -59.96 -10.50
N LEU A 302 11.55 -60.70 -10.83
CA LEU A 302 10.18 -60.28 -10.56
C LEU A 302 9.89 -60.22 -9.05
N ARG A 303 10.35 -61.22 -8.28
CA ARG A 303 10.28 -61.23 -6.81
C ARG A 303 11.00 -60.02 -6.20
N TYR A 304 12.26 -59.79 -6.62
CA TYR A 304 13.04 -58.66 -6.14
C TYR A 304 12.34 -57.31 -6.40
N MET A 305 11.81 -57.12 -7.62
CA MET A 305 11.09 -55.88 -7.98
C MET A 305 9.75 -55.73 -7.23
N THR A 306 9.04 -56.84 -7.01
CA THR A 306 7.79 -56.86 -6.22
C THR A 306 8.09 -56.52 -4.76
N ASP A 307 9.14 -57.06 -4.17
CA ASP A 307 9.53 -56.70 -2.79
C ASP A 307 10.00 -55.26 -2.67
N ALA A 308 10.73 -54.75 -3.67
CA ALA A 308 11.12 -53.34 -3.74
C ALA A 308 9.88 -52.42 -3.86
N LYS A 309 8.90 -52.80 -4.70
CA LYS A 309 7.61 -52.07 -4.81
C LYS A 309 6.86 -52.04 -3.46
N ASN A 310 6.69 -53.24 -2.84
CA ASN A 310 6.00 -53.36 -1.53
C ASN A 310 6.70 -52.52 -0.45
N LYS A 311 8.02 -52.43 -0.44
CA LYS A 311 8.80 -51.62 0.48
C LYS A 311 8.57 -50.12 0.20
N ALA A 312 8.57 -49.70 -1.05
CA ALA A 312 8.32 -48.30 -1.45
C ALA A 312 6.89 -47.88 -1.15
N GLU A 313 5.90 -48.76 -1.36
CA GLU A 313 4.47 -48.50 -0.97
C GLU A 313 4.28 -48.29 0.55
N LYS A 314 4.96 -49.15 1.37
CA LYS A 314 4.94 -48.97 2.83
C LYS A 314 5.54 -47.64 3.26
N GLU A 315 6.64 -47.25 2.62
CA GLU A 315 7.32 -45.99 2.90
C GLU A 315 6.47 -44.79 2.47
N LYS A 316 5.82 -44.86 1.30
CA LYS A 316 4.84 -43.90 0.82
C LYS A 316 3.68 -43.70 1.80
N ALA A 317 3.05 -44.80 2.24
CA ALA A 317 1.95 -44.76 3.21
C ALA A 317 2.38 -44.10 4.54
N ARG A 318 3.62 -44.34 4.99
CA ARG A 318 4.19 -43.72 6.18
C ARG A 318 4.36 -42.20 5.97
N LEU A 319 4.85 -41.76 4.81
CA LEU A 319 5.02 -40.35 4.47
C LEU A 319 3.66 -39.64 4.36
N GLU A 320 2.67 -40.26 3.71
CA GLU A 320 1.29 -39.73 3.63
C GLU A 320 0.66 -39.54 5.03
N THR A 321 0.84 -40.53 5.92
CA THR A 321 0.38 -40.41 7.32
C THR A 321 1.09 -39.27 8.05
N ASN A 322 2.37 -39.08 7.79
CA ASN A 322 3.14 -38.00 8.41
C ASN A 322 2.70 -36.63 7.90
N ILE A 323 2.47 -36.49 6.59
CA ILE A 323 1.93 -35.28 5.97
C ILE A 323 0.55 -34.92 6.57
N GLU A 324 -0.33 -35.91 6.75
CA GLU A 324 -1.65 -35.68 7.32
C GLU A 324 -1.56 -35.19 8.78
N LYS A 325 -0.67 -35.79 9.58
CA LYS A 325 -0.38 -35.30 10.93
C LYS A 325 0.18 -33.88 10.93
N MET A 326 1.09 -33.54 10.02
CA MET A 326 1.66 -32.20 9.90
C MET A 326 0.59 -31.19 9.50
N LYS A 327 -0.29 -31.53 8.55
CA LYS A 327 -1.44 -30.67 8.17
C LYS A 327 -2.42 -30.45 9.31
N GLN A 328 -2.70 -31.48 10.11
CA GLN A 328 -3.56 -31.35 11.29
C GLN A 328 -2.90 -30.46 12.34
N LEU A 329 -1.62 -30.63 12.64
CA LEU A 329 -0.88 -29.76 13.56
C LEU A 329 -0.82 -28.32 13.07
N GLN A 330 -0.65 -28.11 11.75
CA GLN A 330 -0.69 -26.78 11.15
C GLN A 330 -2.07 -26.15 11.35
N LYS A 331 -3.17 -26.89 11.09
CA LYS A 331 -4.55 -26.44 11.27
C LYS A 331 -4.86 -26.13 12.74
N GLU A 332 -4.41 -26.96 13.68
CA GLU A 332 -4.56 -26.70 15.12
C GLU A 332 -3.79 -25.46 15.55
N LYS A 333 -2.58 -25.25 15.02
CA LYS A 333 -1.79 -24.04 15.29
C LYS A 333 -2.41 -22.82 14.66
N GLU A 334 -2.99 -22.92 13.46
CA GLU A 334 -3.77 -21.85 12.85
C GLU A 334 -5.02 -21.52 13.66
N GLN A 335 -5.71 -22.51 14.20
CA GLN A 335 -6.85 -22.30 15.11
C GLN A 335 -6.42 -21.68 16.45
N ARG A 336 -5.24 -22.03 16.98
CA ARG A 336 -4.65 -21.38 18.18
C ARG A 336 -4.13 -19.98 17.92
N LYS A 337 -3.80 -19.61 16.67
CA LYS A 337 -3.45 -18.24 16.29
C LYS A 337 -4.62 -17.27 16.47
N THR A 338 -5.86 -17.70 16.34
CA THR A 338 -7.04 -16.84 16.34
C THR A 338 -7.48 -16.36 17.73
N SER A 339 -6.86 -16.78 18.82
CA SER A 339 -7.15 -16.26 20.16
C SER A 339 -5.91 -16.28 21.04
N ILE A 340 -5.33 -15.10 21.27
CA ILE A 340 -4.54 -14.91 22.49
C ILE A 340 -5.54 -15.03 23.64
N SER A 341 -5.41 -16.07 24.46
CA SER A 341 -6.33 -16.29 25.56
C SER A 341 -6.22 -15.15 26.59
N ASP A 342 -7.31 -14.85 27.31
CA ASP A 342 -7.30 -13.87 28.41
C ASP A 342 -6.18 -14.14 29.43
N SER A 343 -5.78 -15.41 29.58
CA SER A 343 -4.66 -15.80 30.44
C SER A 343 -3.29 -15.37 29.88
N GLU A 344 -3.10 -15.44 28.57
CA GLU A 344 -1.87 -14.94 27.90
C GLU A 344 -1.83 -13.41 27.92
N LEU A 345 -2.93 -12.72 27.69
CA LEU A 345 -3.03 -11.26 27.83
C LEU A 345 -2.70 -10.80 29.26
N LYS A 346 -3.22 -11.49 30.28
CA LYS A 346 -2.86 -11.23 31.68
C LYS A 346 -1.37 -11.44 31.97
N ARG A 347 -0.79 -12.49 31.36
CA ARG A 347 0.65 -12.78 31.50
C ARG A 347 1.51 -11.73 30.81
N ILE A 348 1.14 -11.28 29.61
CA ILE A 348 1.80 -10.19 28.89
C ILE A 348 1.76 -8.90 29.70
N SER A 349 0.60 -8.53 30.23
CA SER A 349 0.45 -7.34 31.09
C SER A 349 1.26 -7.45 32.38
N SER A 350 1.37 -8.64 32.96
CA SER A 350 2.19 -8.86 34.17
C SER A 350 3.69 -8.77 33.89
N ILE A 351 4.16 -9.34 32.76
CA ILE A 351 5.56 -9.26 32.33
C ILE A 351 5.94 -7.81 32.04
N ALA A 352 5.08 -7.08 31.30
CA ALA A 352 5.31 -5.67 30.98
C ALA A 352 5.47 -4.80 32.23
N LYS A 353 4.63 -5.01 33.25
CA LYS A 353 4.75 -4.29 34.54
C LYS A 353 6.05 -4.60 35.30
N THR A 354 6.51 -5.86 35.27
CA THR A 354 7.77 -6.26 35.88
C THR A 354 8.98 -5.69 35.15
N GLU A 355 9.00 -5.67 33.81
CA GLU A 355 10.08 -5.06 33.04
C GLU A 355 10.13 -3.53 33.24
N GLN A 356 8.97 -2.88 33.33
CA GLN A 356 8.89 -1.44 33.61
C GLN A 356 9.41 -1.09 35.01
N ALA A 357 9.09 -1.92 36.00
CA ALA A 357 9.61 -1.75 37.38
C ALA A 357 11.13 -1.97 37.43
N LEU A 358 11.67 -2.94 36.68
CA LEU A 358 13.11 -3.17 36.54
C LEU A 358 13.82 -1.98 35.90
N THR A 359 13.28 -1.45 34.81
CA THR A 359 13.88 -0.28 34.12
C THR A 359 13.86 0.97 34.99
N LEU A 360 12.80 1.19 35.75
CA LEU A 360 12.74 2.28 36.72
C LEU A 360 13.77 2.10 37.86
N PHE A 361 13.98 0.89 38.32
CA PHE A 361 14.98 0.56 39.32
C PHE A 361 16.41 0.80 38.80
N GLU A 362 16.70 0.33 37.58
CA GLU A 362 18.01 0.55 36.92
C GLU A 362 18.30 2.03 36.70
N ASN A 363 17.34 2.81 36.20
CA ASN A 363 17.49 4.25 36.01
C ASN A 363 17.70 5.00 37.32
N ASN A 364 17.01 4.63 38.39
CA ASN A 364 17.21 5.20 39.72
C ASN A 364 18.56 4.81 40.31
N PHE A 365 19.03 3.59 40.10
CA PHE A 365 20.33 3.10 40.56
C PHE A 365 21.50 3.81 39.86
N ASP A 366 21.38 4.04 38.55
CA ASP A 366 22.39 4.80 37.79
C ASP A 366 22.43 6.28 38.20
N THR A 367 21.27 6.86 38.55
CA THR A 367 21.18 8.23 39.07
C THR A 367 21.84 8.36 40.45
N ILE A 368 21.72 7.34 41.31
CA ILE A 368 22.36 7.30 42.64
C ILE A 368 23.88 7.08 42.52
N LYS A 369 24.34 6.34 41.49
CA LYS A 369 25.76 6.12 41.22
C LYS A 369 26.48 7.33 40.64
N SER A 370 25.76 8.22 39.99
CA SER A 370 26.30 9.42 39.33
C SER A 370 26.31 10.67 40.22
N ASN A 371 25.73 10.62 41.43
CA ASN A 371 25.82 11.59 42.52
C ASN A 371 26.79 11.07 43.61
#